data_9546c0661714a217fb482ea4c05c19c0
#
_entry.id   9546c0661714a217fb482ea4c05c19c0
#
_cell.length_a   1.000
_cell.length_b   1.000
_cell.length_c   1.000
_cell.angle_alpha   90.00
_cell.angle_beta   90.00
_cell.angle_gamma   90.00
#
_symmetry.space_group_name_H-M   'P 1'
#
loop_
_entity.id
_entity.type
_entity.pdbx_description
1 polymer ?
#
loop_
_entity_poly.entity_id
_entity_poly.type
_entity_poly.pdbx_seq_one_letter_code
_entity_poly.pdbx_strand_id
1 'polypeptide(L)'
;MPPISIQPWTLRELFAAGKGEETIQEVADLGFSGIEGIVDGYDAVSFRRWLDDHGMVSSSWFGPVPSLDNLDEGCRTLEALGTRWWTGGWWIPQVETVEEIEKNASELAEVLPKLRERGFDFALHNHWMEFEDREGKLGIERILEAAPELQLELDIYWASNFGAQRPEEIAARYADRIPLLHVKDGPLIRDEPMLAVGQGKVDIAACIHAADLEWLIVELDAFDGNMMTAVADSIRFLVDNGLGRTRE
;
A
#
# COMPACT_ATOMS: atom_id res chain seq x y z
N MET A 1 2.54 18.32 -2.36
CA MET A 1 1.97 17.11 -3.01
C MET A 1 2.86 15.93 -2.67
N PRO A 2 2.30 14.79 -2.27
CA PRO A 2 3.08 13.58 -1.99
C PRO A 2 3.73 13.03 -3.27
N PRO A 3 4.91 12.42 -3.17
CA PRO A 3 5.53 11.70 -4.28
C PRO A 3 4.72 10.45 -4.63
N ILE A 4 4.82 10.02 -5.90
CA ILE A 4 4.09 8.87 -6.41
C ILE A 4 5.02 7.66 -6.48
N SER A 5 4.60 6.57 -5.91
CA SER A 5 5.21 5.23 -5.93
C SER A 5 4.29 4.24 -6.63
N ILE A 6 4.79 3.05 -6.90
CA ILE A 6 4.02 1.93 -7.44
C ILE A 6 4.25 0.66 -6.62
N GLN A 7 3.18 -0.10 -6.39
CA GLN A 7 3.27 -1.45 -5.83
C GLN A 7 3.69 -2.43 -6.95
N PRO A 8 4.84 -3.13 -6.82
CA PRO A 8 5.38 -3.97 -7.88
C PRO A 8 4.52 -5.21 -8.18
N TRP A 9 3.59 -5.59 -7.32
CA TRP A 9 2.59 -6.61 -7.62
C TRP A 9 1.81 -6.32 -8.90
N THR A 10 1.59 -5.05 -9.20
CA THR A 10 0.97 -4.57 -10.46
C THR A 10 1.74 -5.09 -11.68
N LEU A 11 3.06 -5.17 -11.58
CA LEU A 11 3.99 -5.55 -12.66
C LEU A 11 4.61 -6.95 -12.46
N ARG A 12 4.02 -7.76 -11.59
CA ARG A 12 4.55 -9.09 -11.20
C ARG A 12 4.89 -10.00 -12.36
N GLU A 13 4.16 -9.91 -13.48
CA GLU A 13 4.42 -10.73 -14.67
C GLU A 13 5.75 -10.35 -15.35
N LEU A 14 6.09 -9.05 -15.37
CA LEU A 14 7.36 -8.58 -15.93
C LEU A 14 8.52 -9.00 -15.03
N PHE A 15 8.37 -8.87 -13.71
CA PHE A 15 9.37 -9.35 -12.75
C PHE A 15 9.56 -10.88 -12.84
N ALA A 16 8.49 -11.65 -12.93
CA ALA A 16 8.53 -13.10 -13.09
C ALA A 16 9.17 -13.52 -14.43
N ALA A 17 9.10 -12.69 -15.46
CA ALA A 17 9.79 -12.89 -16.73
C ALA A 17 11.30 -12.55 -16.68
N GLY A 18 11.84 -12.19 -15.51
CA GLY A 18 13.24 -11.82 -15.32
C GLY A 18 13.62 -10.42 -15.80
N LYS A 19 12.64 -9.54 -16.00
CA LYS A 19 12.83 -8.16 -16.50
C LYS A 19 12.87 -7.13 -15.38
N GLY A 20 13.38 -7.48 -14.20
CA GLY A 20 13.28 -6.62 -13.00
C GLY A 20 13.87 -5.23 -13.20
N GLU A 21 15.14 -5.13 -13.62
CA GLU A 21 15.80 -3.84 -13.82
C GLU A 21 15.18 -3.03 -14.97
N GLU A 22 14.82 -3.68 -16.09
CA GLU A 22 14.13 -3.04 -17.22
C GLU A 22 12.76 -2.46 -16.77
N THR A 23 12.03 -3.21 -15.96
CA THR A 23 10.73 -2.78 -15.42
C THR A 23 10.89 -1.55 -14.51
N ILE A 24 11.91 -1.54 -13.66
CA ILE A 24 12.23 -0.38 -12.80
C ILE A 24 12.56 0.83 -13.67
N GLN A 25 13.35 0.67 -14.73
CA GLN A 25 13.66 1.74 -15.68
C GLN A 25 12.39 2.30 -16.33
N GLU A 26 11.51 1.42 -16.86
CA GLU A 26 10.24 1.87 -17.47
C GLU A 26 9.36 2.67 -16.50
N VAL A 27 9.26 2.20 -15.26
CA VAL A 27 8.53 2.90 -14.19
C VAL A 27 9.17 4.27 -13.88
N ALA A 28 10.50 4.30 -13.81
CA ALA A 28 11.25 5.54 -13.62
C ALA A 28 11.02 6.54 -14.76
N ASP A 29 11.00 6.07 -16.01
CA ASP A 29 10.78 6.90 -17.20
C ASP A 29 9.35 7.47 -17.26
N LEU A 30 8.37 6.80 -16.64
CA LEU A 30 7.03 7.34 -16.44
C LEU A 30 6.97 8.44 -15.37
N GLY A 31 8.02 8.62 -14.58
CA GLY A 31 8.12 9.68 -13.57
C GLY A 31 7.79 9.24 -12.13
N PHE A 32 7.63 7.96 -11.86
CA PHE A 32 7.47 7.47 -10.49
C PHE A 32 8.71 7.80 -9.64
N SER A 33 8.47 8.20 -8.39
CA SER A 33 9.52 8.55 -7.43
C SER A 33 10.02 7.33 -6.64
N GLY A 34 9.22 6.28 -6.57
CA GLY A 34 9.55 5.11 -5.78
C GLY A 34 8.82 3.84 -6.21
N ILE A 35 9.24 2.73 -5.60
CA ILE A 35 8.57 1.42 -5.66
C ILE A 35 8.35 0.96 -4.22
N GLU A 36 7.21 0.32 -3.96
CA GLU A 36 6.93 -0.31 -2.68
C GLU A 36 7.53 -1.72 -2.62
N GLY A 37 8.54 -1.89 -1.77
CA GLY A 37 9.09 -3.19 -1.46
C GLY A 37 9.94 -3.83 -2.55
N ILE A 38 10.01 -5.14 -2.46
CA ILE A 38 10.72 -6.04 -3.37
C ILE A 38 9.76 -7.14 -3.83
N VAL A 39 10.06 -7.70 -4.99
CA VAL A 39 9.31 -8.83 -5.54
C VAL A 39 10.00 -10.14 -5.16
N ASP A 40 9.23 -11.19 -4.96
CA ASP A 40 9.73 -12.54 -4.71
C ASP A 40 10.80 -12.96 -5.74
N GLY A 41 11.88 -13.54 -5.25
CA GLY A 41 13.02 -13.97 -6.06
C GLY A 41 14.11 -12.91 -6.24
N TYR A 42 13.94 -11.69 -5.75
CA TYR A 42 14.95 -10.64 -5.75
C TYR A 42 15.41 -10.33 -4.32
N ASP A 43 16.69 -10.03 -4.14
CA ASP A 43 17.24 -9.61 -2.85
C ASP A 43 17.19 -8.09 -2.69
N ALA A 44 17.04 -7.64 -1.45
CA ALA A 44 16.85 -6.22 -1.13
C ALA A 44 18.05 -5.34 -1.55
N VAL A 45 19.28 -5.85 -1.49
CA VAL A 45 20.48 -5.09 -1.82
C VAL A 45 20.56 -4.84 -3.33
N SER A 46 20.32 -5.88 -4.14
CA SER A 46 20.30 -5.76 -5.61
C SER A 46 19.13 -4.88 -6.06
N PHE A 47 17.97 -5.04 -5.43
CA PHE A 47 16.78 -4.25 -5.75
C PHE A 47 17.02 -2.75 -5.44
N ARG A 48 17.58 -2.46 -4.26
CA ARG A 48 17.95 -1.08 -3.88
C ARG A 48 18.93 -0.46 -4.87
N ARG A 49 19.96 -1.21 -5.30
CA ARG A 49 20.91 -0.70 -6.30
C ARG A 49 20.21 -0.31 -7.60
N TRP A 50 19.28 -1.11 -8.11
CA TRP A 50 18.52 -0.77 -9.31
C TRP A 50 17.68 0.50 -9.11
N LEU A 51 17.06 0.67 -7.95
CA LEU A 51 16.35 1.91 -7.64
C LEU A 51 17.30 3.12 -7.66
N ASP A 52 18.46 3.00 -7.01
CA ASP A 52 19.47 4.07 -6.96
C ASP A 52 20.01 4.42 -8.36
N ASP A 53 20.28 3.41 -9.21
CA ASP A 53 20.77 3.58 -10.58
C ASP A 53 19.76 4.32 -11.47
N HIS A 54 18.46 4.25 -11.16
CA HIS A 54 17.39 4.95 -11.87
C HIS A 54 16.83 6.17 -11.11
N GLY A 55 17.47 6.62 -10.03
CA GLY A 55 17.08 7.78 -9.24
C GLY A 55 15.74 7.63 -8.52
N MET A 56 15.38 6.39 -8.17
CA MET A 56 14.18 6.05 -7.41
C MET A 56 14.55 5.64 -5.97
N VAL A 57 13.53 5.51 -5.12
CA VAL A 57 13.69 5.01 -3.74
C VAL A 57 12.68 3.90 -3.45
N SER A 58 12.93 3.13 -2.39
CA SER A 58 11.88 2.29 -1.80
C SER A 58 10.98 3.18 -0.94
N SER A 59 9.70 3.33 -1.33
CA SER A 59 8.73 4.10 -0.53
C SER A 59 8.40 3.41 0.79
N SER A 60 8.31 2.10 0.74
CA SER A 60 7.96 1.18 1.83
C SER A 60 8.43 -0.22 1.48
N TRP A 61 8.28 -1.17 2.40
CA TRP A 61 8.47 -2.58 2.13
C TRP A 61 7.20 -3.36 2.50
N PHE A 62 6.51 -3.90 1.50
CA PHE A 62 5.40 -4.80 1.72
C PHE A 62 5.91 -6.20 2.07
N GLY A 63 5.66 -6.62 3.30
CA GLY A 63 6.13 -7.90 3.83
C GLY A 63 5.11 -8.56 4.77
N PRO A 64 5.47 -9.67 5.40
CA PRO A 64 4.62 -10.27 6.43
C PRO A 64 4.40 -9.28 7.56
N VAL A 65 3.19 -9.27 8.15
CA VAL A 65 2.90 -8.41 9.32
C VAL A 65 3.94 -8.67 10.42
N PRO A 66 4.51 -7.62 11.03
CA PRO A 66 5.57 -7.79 12.02
C PRO A 66 5.10 -8.54 13.26
N SER A 67 5.96 -9.42 13.74
CA SER A 67 5.81 -10.23 14.94
C SER A 67 7.15 -10.30 15.67
N LEU A 68 7.16 -10.81 16.90
CA LEU A 68 8.41 -11.01 17.62
C LEU A 68 9.37 -11.97 16.89
N ASP A 69 8.82 -12.90 16.11
CA ASP A 69 9.61 -13.93 15.43
C ASP A 69 10.29 -13.40 14.15
N ASN A 70 9.69 -12.42 13.45
CA ASN A 70 10.22 -11.90 12.19
C ASN A 70 10.82 -10.48 12.29
N LEU A 71 10.78 -9.84 13.47
CA LEU A 71 11.19 -8.46 13.67
C LEU A 71 12.62 -8.18 13.22
N ASP A 72 13.57 -9.05 13.59
CA ASP A 72 14.99 -8.88 13.25
C ASP A 72 15.26 -9.01 11.75
N GLU A 73 14.57 -9.90 11.07
CA GLU A 73 14.67 -10.09 9.63
C GLU A 73 14.05 -8.91 8.88
N GLY A 74 12.86 -8.49 9.29
CA GLY A 74 12.19 -7.34 8.70
C GLY A 74 13.01 -6.06 8.82
N CYS A 75 13.58 -5.77 9.99
CA CYS A 75 14.45 -4.61 10.17
C CYS A 75 15.67 -4.64 9.23
N ARG A 76 16.34 -5.80 9.07
CA ARG A 76 17.45 -5.93 8.11
C ARG A 76 17.01 -5.66 6.67
N THR A 77 15.80 -6.09 6.28
CA THR A 77 15.25 -5.82 4.95
C THR A 77 15.00 -4.32 4.75
N LEU A 78 14.40 -3.65 5.74
CA LEU A 78 14.17 -2.20 5.70
C LEU A 78 15.49 -1.42 5.61
N GLU A 79 16.50 -1.80 6.38
CA GLU A 79 17.85 -1.22 6.31
C GLU A 79 18.46 -1.38 4.90
N ALA A 80 18.37 -2.57 4.32
CA ALA A 80 18.89 -2.86 2.99
C ALA A 80 18.18 -2.06 1.90
N LEU A 81 16.86 -1.90 1.98
CA LEU A 81 16.06 -1.10 1.07
C LEU A 81 16.20 0.42 1.31
N GLY A 82 16.61 0.82 2.51
CA GLY A 82 16.75 2.23 2.90
C GLY A 82 15.41 2.94 3.07
N THR A 83 14.38 2.23 3.48
CA THR A 83 13.07 2.79 3.83
C THR A 83 12.77 2.59 5.31
N ARG A 84 11.94 3.47 5.88
CA ARG A 84 11.47 3.33 7.26
C ARG A 84 10.14 2.62 7.38
N TRP A 85 9.38 2.55 6.30
CA TRP A 85 8.05 1.99 6.31
C TRP A 85 8.05 0.50 6.01
N TRP A 86 7.59 -0.27 6.97
CA TRP A 86 7.14 -1.65 6.79
C TRP A 86 5.63 -1.65 6.56
N THR A 87 5.17 -2.26 5.50
CA THR A 87 3.75 -2.43 5.21
C THR A 87 3.41 -3.90 5.06
N GLY A 88 2.16 -4.24 5.22
CA GLY A 88 1.67 -5.61 5.08
C GLY A 88 0.23 -5.71 5.53
N GLY A 89 -0.44 -6.77 5.13
CA GLY A 89 -1.86 -6.98 5.41
C GLY A 89 -2.16 -8.36 5.95
N TRP A 90 -3.31 -8.49 6.55
CA TRP A 90 -3.87 -9.77 6.94
C TRP A 90 -4.75 -10.37 5.85
N TRP A 91 -4.93 -11.68 5.90
CA TRP A 91 -5.83 -12.41 5.02
C TRP A 91 -7.05 -12.93 5.80
N ILE A 92 -8.02 -13.50 5.10
CA ILE A 92 -9.31 -13.93 5.67
C ILE A 92 -9.17 -14.65 7.02
N PRO A 93 -8.28 -15.64 7.23
CA PRO A 93 -8.20 -16.32 8.52
C PRO A 93 -7.87 -15.41 9.70
N GLN A 94 -7.12 -14.31 9.45
CA GLN A 94 -6.71 -13.41 10.53
C GLN A 94 -7.76 -12.33 10.86
N VAL A 95 -8.76 -12.13 10.01
CA VAL A 95 -9.78 -11.06 10.14
C VAL A 95 -11.22 -11.59 10.00
N GLU A 96 -11.41 -12.91 10.06
CA GLU A 96 -12.71 -13.54 9.86
C GLU A 96 -13.66 -13.35 11.05
N THR A 97 -13.13 -13.44 12.26
CA THR A 97 -13.90 -13.31 13.50
C THR A 97 -13.42 -12.16 14.36
N VAL A 98 -14.27 -11.67 15.26
CA VAL A 98 -13.89 -10.63 16.23
C VAL A 98 -12.73 -11.08 17.09
N GLU A 99 -12.74 -12.34 17.55
CA GLU A 99 -11.68 -12.92 18.39
C GLU A 99 -10.33 -12.91 17.67
N GLU A 100 -10.28 -13.30 16.38
CA GLU A 100 -9.06 -13.29 15.59
C GLU A 100 -8.56 -11.87 15.34
N ILE A 101 -9.44 -10.93 15.00
CA ILE A 101 -9.10 -9.51 14.83
C ILE A 101 -8.47 -8.96 16.11
N GLU A 102 -9.13 -9.10 17.25
CA GLU A 102 -8.67 -8.56 18.52
C GLU A 102 -7.34 -9.19 18.97
N LYS A 103 -7.19 -10.51 18.77
CA LYS A 103 -5.95 -11.23 19.05
C LYS A 103 -4.80 -10.70 18.17
N ASN A 104 -4.97 -10.72 16.85
CA ASN A 104 -3.90 -10.34 15.92
C ASN A 104 -3.51 -8.84 16.07
N ALA A 105 -4.48 -7.98 16.30
CA ALA A 105 -4.24 -6.56 16.55
C ALA A 105 -3.51 -6.33 17.89
N SER A 106 -3.86 -7.08 18.94
CA SER A 106 -3.18 -6.99 20.25
C SER A 106 -1.74 -7.50 20.17
N GLU A 107 -1.50 -8.62 19.46
CA GLU A 107 -0.14 -9.12 19.22
C GLU A 107 0.71 -8.12 18.43
N LEU A 108 0.13 -7.49 17.40
CA LEU A 108 0.79 -6.43 16.66
C LEU A 108 1.12 -5.22 17.55
N ALA A 109 0.18 -4.80 18.40
CA ALA A 109 0.37 -3.67 19.31
C ALA A 109 1.58 -3.86 20.26
N GLU A 110 1.94 -5.10 20.62
CA GLU A 110 3.14 -5.40 21.42
C GLU A 110 4.45 -5.25 20.64
N VAL A 111 4.39 -5.35 19.31
CA VAL A 111 5.57 -5.28 18.43
C VAL A 111 5.87 -3.85 17.99
N LEU A 112 4.84 -3.02 17.78
CA LEU A 112 5.00 -1.66 17.25
C LEU A 112 6.01 -0.79 18.02
N PRO A 113 6.03 -0.76 19.37
CA PRO A 113 7.04 0.01 20.11
C PRO A 113 8.47 -0.47 19.85
N LYS A 114 8.67 -1.80 19.76
CA LYS A 114 9.98 -2.40 19.51
C LYS A 114 10.51 -2.10 18.11
N LEU A 115 9.60 -2.01 17.12
CA LEU A 115 9.94 -1.61 15.76
C LEU A 115 10.37 -0.14 15.73
N ARG A 116 9.63 0.75 16.42
CA ARG A 116 9.95 2.19 16.54
C ARG A 116 11.29 2.45 17.26
N GLU A 117 11.60 1.69 18.30
CA GLU A 117 12.91 1.76 18.98
C GLU A 117 14.08 1.51 18.03
N ARG A 118 13.83 0.80 16.92
CA ARG A 118 14.81 0.53 15.85
C ARG A 118 14.78 1.56 14.72
N GLY A 119 13.90 2.57 14.81
CA GLY A 119 13.78 3.65 13.83
C GLY A 119 12.86 3.33 12.65
N PHE A 120 12.02 2.32 12.76
CA PHE A 120 11.07 1.91 11.73
C PHE A 120 9.64 2.04 12.22
N ASP A 121 8.72 2.18 11.26
CA ASP A 121 7.29 2.24 11.49
C ASP A 121 6.56 1.14 10.69
N PHE A 122 5.38 0.74 11.15
CA PHE A 122 4.51 -0.18 10.43
C PHE A 122 3.19 0.48 10.10
N ALA A 123 2.75 0.31 8.85
CA ALA A 123 1.43 0.69 8.39
C ALA A 123 0.68 -0.53 7.86
N LEU A 124 -0.50 -0.81 8.42
CA LEU A 124 -1.32 -1.94 8.01
C LEU A 124 -2.00 -1.63 6.68
N HIS A 125 -1.76 -2.48 5.69
CA HIS A 125 -2.50 -2.50 4.43
C HIS A 125 -3.80 -3.27 4.61
N ASN A 126 -4.89 -2.71 4.15
CA ASN A 126 -6.20 -3.32 4.20
C ASN A 126 -6.63 -3.91 2.87
N HIS A 127 -7.52 -4.90 2.95
CA HIS A 127 -8.37 -5.36 1.86
C HIS A 127 -9.83 -4.98 2.16
N TRP A 128 -10.81 -5.64 1.54
CA TRP A 128 -12.23 -5.38 1.78
C TRP A 128 -12.72 -6.02 3.09
N MET A 129 -12.06 -7.08 3.59
CA MET A 129 -12.50 -7.85 4.75
C MET A 129 -12.52 -7.02 6.03
N GLU A 130 -11.57 -6.11 6.18
CA GLU A 130 -11.49 -5.19 7.32
C GLU A 130 -12.64 -4.17 7.32
N PHE A 131 -13.31 -4.00 6.20
CA PHE A 131 -14.47 -3.11 6.03
C PHE A 131 -15.80 -3.83 5.98
N GLU A 132 -15.84 -5.10 6.37
CA GLU A 132 -17.07 -5.84 6.65
C GLU A 132 -17.52 -5.61 8.09
N ASP A 133 -18.84 -5.69 8.32
CA ASP A 133 -19.40 -5.63 9.68
C ASP A 133 -19.01 -6.88 10.48
N ARG A 134 -18.48 -6.64 11.67
CA ARG A 134 -18.10 -7.64 12.64
C ARG A 134 -18.81 -7.32 13.96
N GLU A 135 -20.04 -7.82 14.12
CA GLU A 135 -20.87 -7.62 15.31
C GLU A 135 -21.14 -6.12 15.61
N GLY A 136 -21.58 -5.37 14.60
CA GLY A 136 -22.00 -3.98 14.72
C GLY A 136 -20.88 -2.93 14.65
N LYS A 137 -19.65 -3.34 14.31
CA LYS A 137 -18.51 -2.46 13.98
C LYS A 137 -17.78 -3.00 12.77
N LEU A 138 -17.13 -2.14 12.02
CA LEU A 138 -16.20 -2.58 10.97
C LEU A 138 -14.97 -3.26 11.59
N GLY A 139 -14.43 -4.27 10.92
CA GLY A 139 -13.20 -4.94 11.34
C GLY A 139 -12.06 -3.97 11.59
N ILE A 140 -11.89 -2.95 10.71
CA ILE A 140 -10.86 -1.91 10.88
C ILE A 140 -11.03 -1.11 12.16
N GLU A 141 -12.26 -0.82 12.60
CA GLU A 141 -12.51 -0.10 13.85
C GLU A 141 -12.02 -0.91 15.06
N ARG A 142 -12.26 -2.25 15.04
CA ARG A 142 -11.78 -3.16 16.09
C ARG A 142 -10.27 -3.27 16.11
N ILE A 143 -9.64 -3.37 14.93
CA ILE A 143 -8.19 -3.39 14.79
C ILE A 143 -7.57 -2.13 15.43
N LEU A 144 -8.10 -0.96 15.08
CA LEU A 144 -7.58 0.31 15.56
C LEU A 144 -7.86 0.59 17.05
N GLU A 145 -8.91 -0.01 17.60
CA GLU A 145 -9.19 0.00 19.04
C GLU A 145 -8.20 -0.87 19.82
N ALA A 146 -7.87 -2.07 19.30
CA ALA A 146 -6.93 -3.00 19.92
C ALA A 146 -5.46 -2.56 19.74
N ALA A 147 -5.14 -1.87 18.65
CA ALA A 147 -3.82 -1.33 18.34
C ALA A 147 -3.87 0.21 18.14
N PRO A 148 -4.01 1.02 19.21
CA PRO A 148 -4.26 2.47 19.10
C PRO A 148 -3.10 3.25 18.47
N GLU A 149 -1.90 2.71 18.41
CA GLU A 149 -0.73 3.35 17.78
C GLU A 149 -0.47 2.89 16.33
N LEU A 150 -1.28 1.97 15.83
CA LEU A 150 -1.14 1.44 14.48
C LEU A 150 -1.38 2.52 13.42
N GLN A 151 -0.49 2.63 12.43
CA GLN A 151 -0.68 3.43 11.23
C GLN A 151 -1.35 2.59 10.14
N LEU A 152 -1.96 3.25 9.15
CA LEU A 152 -2.61 2.60 8.01
C LEU A 152 -1.89 2.97 6.72
N GLU A 153 -1.67 1.97 5.90
CA GLU A 153 -1.53 2.11 4.47
C GLU A 153 -2.93 1.88 3.88
N LEU A 154 -3.71 2.95 3.78
CA LEU A 154 -5.10 2.82 3.38
C LEU A 154 -5.20 2.52 1.88
N ASP A 155 -5.70 1.34 1.56
CA ASP A 155 -6.16 1.02 0.20
C ASP A 155 -7.58 1.51 0.01
N ILE A 156 -7.76 2.54 -0.81
CA ILE A 156 -9.04 3.23 -0.98
C ILE A 156 -10.05 2.44 -1.81
N TYR A 157 -9.58 1.57 -2.73
CA TYR A 157 -10.47 0.72 -3.50
C TYR A 157 -11.06 -0.39 -2.64
N TRP A 158 -10.20 -1.09 -1.92
CA TRP A 158 -10.63 -2.14 -1.02
C TRP A 158 -11.41 -1.61 0.19
N ALA A 159 -11.07 -0.42 0.70
CA ALA A 159 -11.83 0.23 1.76
C ALA A 159 -13.27 0.57 1.34
N SER A 160 -13.54 0.75 0.04
CA SER A 160 -14.91 0.93 -0.45
C SER A 160 -15.79 -0.29 -0.23
N ASN A 161 -15.21 -1.47 -0.02
CA ASN A 161 -15.90 -2.75 0.09
C ASN A 161 -16.97 -2.89 -1.00
N PHE A 162 -16.53 -2.76 -2.26
CA PHE A 162 -17.39 -2.84 -3.45
C PHE A 162 -18.58 -1.85 -3.45
N GLY A 163 -18.38 -0.65 -2.86
CA GLY A 163 -19.36 0.40 -2.76
C GLY A 163 -20.26 0.35 -1.52
N ALA A 164 -20.00 -0.57 -0.59
CA ALA A 164 -20.69 -0.61 0.71
C ALA A 164 -20.19 0.47 1.67
N GLN A 165 -18.95 0.96 1.49
CA GLN A 165 -18.34 2.01 2.29
C GLN A 165 -17.93 3.19 1.42
N ARG A 166 -17.65 4.33 2.04
CA ARG A 166 -17.15 5.54 1.40
C ARG A 166 -15.69 5.77 1.84
N PRO A 167 -14.72 5.44 0.98
CA PRO A 167 -13.29 5.50 1.36
C PRO A 167 -12.83 6.91 1.72
N GLU A 168 -13.42 7.96 1.13
CA GLU A 168 -13.13 9.36 1.47
C GLU A 168 -13.56 9.72 2.90
N GLU A 169 -14.65 9.14 3.40
CA GLU A 169 -15.08 9.34 4.80
C GLU A 169 -14.20 8.56 5.77
N ILE A 170 -13.73 7.38 5.37
CA ILE A 170 -12.77 6.57 6.12
C ILE A 170 -11.43 7.30 6.20
N ALA A 171 -10.91 7.80 5.06
CA ALA A 171 -9.68 8.59 5.01
C ALA A 171 -9.77 9.83 5.92
N ALA A 172 -10.87 10.56 5.88
CA ALA A 172 -11.07 11.72 6.75
C ALA A 172 -11.17 11.34 8.24
N ARG A 173 -11.78 10.21 8.57
CA ARG A 173 -11.93 9.74 9.96
C ARG A 173 -10.59 9.38 10.60
N TYR A 174 -9.67 8.80 9.83
CA TYR A 174 -8.38 8.30 10.30
C TYR A 174 -7.19 9.08 9.74
N ALA A 175 -7.40 10.33 9.32
CA ALA A 175 -6.44 11.16 8.60
C ALA A 175 -5.06 11.26 9.28
N ASP A 176 -5.02 11.32 10.61
CA ASP A 176 -3.81 11.40 11.42
C ASP A 176 -3.06 10.06 11.56
N ARG A 177 -3.61 8.99 10.99
CA ARG A 177 -3.06 7.63 11.01
C ARG A 177 -2.73 7.07 9.64
N ILE A 178 -2.86 7.87 8.57
CA ILE A 178 -2.69 7.42 7.18
C ILE A 178 -1.49 8.15 6.55
N PRO A 179 -0.25 7.68 6.75
CA PRO A 179 0.91 8.21 6.05
C PRO A 179 1.00 7.72 4.60
N LEU A 180 0.44 6.56 4.28
CA LEU A 180 0.55 5.89 3.00
C LEU A 180 -0.85 5.60 2.44
N LEU A 181 -1.02 5.83 1.13
CA LEU A 181 -2.28 5.59 0.46
C LEU A 181 -2.08 4.71 -0.77
N HIS A 182 -2.66 3.52 -0.79
CA HIS A 182 -2.80 2.75 -2.02
C HIS A 182 -3.90 3.35 -2.87
N VAL A 183 -3.51 3.81 -4.06
CA VAL A 183 -4.40 4.46 -5.01
C VAL A 183 -4.75 3.47 -6.10
N LYS A 184 -5.91 2.84 -5.92
CA LYS A 184 -6.54 1.93 -6.86
C LYS A 184 -7.89 2.49 -7.30
N ASP A 185 -8.34 2.13 -8.48
CA ASP A 185 -9.65 2.53 -9.00
C ASP A 185 -10.29 1.40 -9.81
N GLY A 186 -11.59 1.47 -9.99
CA GLY A 186 -12.31 0.46 -10.73
C GLY A 186 -13.83 0.59 -10.63
N PRO A 187 -14.57 -0.43 -11.13
CA PRO A 187 -16.03 -0.40 -11.21
C PRO A 187 -16.74 -0.58 -9.85
N LEU A 188 -16.02 -0.92 -8.77
CA LEU A 188 -16.54 -1.32 -7.46
C LEU A 188 -17.48 -2.55 -7.57
N ILE A 189 -17.12 -3.48 -8.42
CA ILE A 189 -17.83 -4.74 -8.62
C ILE A 189 -16.86 -5.88 -8.32
N ARG A 190 -17.28 -6.83 -7.48
CA ARG A 190 -16.45 -7.98 -7.10
C ARG A 190 -16.08 -8.79 -8.35
N ASP A 191 -14.82 -9.21 -8.40
CA ASP A 191 -14.22 -10.05 -9.45
C ASP A 191 -14.17 -9.40 -10.85
N GLU A 192 -14.49 -8.10 -10.97
CA GLU A 192 -14.26 -7.35 -12.20
C GLU A 192 -12.88 -6.71 -12.23
N PRO A 193 -12.23 -6.60 -13.41
CA PRO A 193 -10.95 -5.93 -13.54
C PRO A 193 -10.98 -4.49 -13.05
N MET A 194 -9.87 -4.05 -12.48
CA MET A 194 -9.65 -2.65 -12.12
C MET A 194 -9.50 -1.77 -13.36
N LEU A 195 -9.58 -0.48 -13.17
CA LEU A 195 -9.37 0.54 -14.18
C LEU A 195 -8.16 1.40 -13.79
N ALA A 196 -7.57 2.09 -14.75
CA ALA A 196 -6.56 3.09 -14.42
C ALA A 196 -7.14 4.15 -13.48
N VAL A 197 -6.33 4.68 -12.59
CA VAL A 197 -6.73 5.71 -11.62
C VAL A 197 -7.40 6.89 -12.33
N GLY A 198 -8.56 7.29 -11.85
CA GLY A 198 -9.41 8.34 -12.42
C GLY A 198 -10.40 7.86 -13.48
N GLN A 199 -10.42 6.56 -13.81
CA GLN A 199 -11.36 5.98 -14.78
C GLN A 199 -12.48 5.17 -14.11
N GLY A 200 -12.40 4.97 -12.79
CA GLY A 200 -13.35 4.19 -12.02
C GLY A 200 -14.35 5.05 -11.23
N LYS A 201 -14.74 4.54 -10.07
CA LYS A 201 -15.80 5.13 -9.25
C LYS A 201 -15.33 5.67 -7.90
N VAL A 202 -14.04 5.52 -7.55
CA VAL A 202 -13.49 6.03 -6.28
C VAL A 202 -13.27 7.54 -6.40
N ASP A 203 -13.67 8.29 -5.39
CA ASP A 203 -13.33 9.72 -5.30
C ASP A 203 -11.88 9.89 -4.84
N ILE A 204 -10.96 9.68 -5.80
CA ILE A 204 -9.50 9.72 -5.59
C ILE A 204 -9.06 11.02 -4.94
N ALA A 205 -9.56 12.15 -5.45
CA ALA A 205 -9.16 13.47 -4.98
C ALA A 205 -9.61 13.70 -3.53
N ALA A 206 -10.83 13.33 -3.18
CA ALA A 206 -11.33 13.45 -1.81
C ALA A 206 -10.52 12.58 -0.83
N CYS A 207 -10.17 11.34 -1.22
CA CYS A 207 -9.33 10.47 -0.38
C CYS A 207 -7.94 11.08 -0.14
N ILE A 208 -7.28 11.56 -1.21
CA ILE A 208 -5.93 12.15 -1.11
C ILE A 208 -5.93 13.43 -0.27
N HIS A 209 -6.93 14.28 -0.41
CA HIS A 209 -7.01 15.54 0.34
C HIS A 209 -7.42 15.35 1.81
N ALA A 210 -7.88 14.18 2.19
CA ALA A 210 -8.32 13.89 3.54
C ALA A 210 -7.19 13.75 4.56
N ALA A 211 -5.97 13.37 4.14
CA ALA A 211 -4.85 13.05 5.03
C ALA A 211 -3.55 13.74 4.60
N ASP A 212 -2.59 13.85 5.53
CA ASP A 212 -1.23 14.34 5.23
C ASP A 212 -0.34 13.16 4.84
N LEU A 213 -0.29 12.89 3.55
CA LEU A 213 0.30 11.69 2.98
C LEU A 213 1.80 11.88 2.69
N GLU A 214 2.60 10.89 3.07
CA GLU A 214 4.00 10.79 2.66
C GLU A 214 4.15 10.20 1.27
N TRP A 215 3.31 9.21 0.92
CA TRP A 215 3.33 8.54 -0.38
C TRP A 215 1.94 8.25 -0.92
N LEU A 216 1.82 8.38 -2.24
CA LEU A 216 0.76 7.75 -3.04
C LEU A 216 1.35 6.52 -3.73
N ILE A 217 0.73 5.37 -3.56
CA ILE A 217 1.20 4.10 -4.11
C ILE A 217 0.16 3.58 -5.08
N VAL A 218 0.46 3.68 -6.38
CA VAL A 218 -0.44 3.18 -7.43
C VAL A 218 -0.39 1.66 -7.45
N GLU A 219 -1.55 1.02 -7.47
CA GLU A 219 -1.64 -0.43 -7.63
C GLU A 219 -2.85 -0.84 -8.46
N LEU A 220 -2.67 -1.88 -9.28
CA LEU A 220 -3.73 -2.59 -9.98
C LEU A 220 -3.50 -4.11 -9.80
N ASP A 221 -4.47 -4.80 -9.20
CA ASP A 221 -4.38 -6.25 -9.02
C ASP A 221 -4.70 -7.02 -10.31
N ALA A 222 -5.60 -6.48 -11.13
CA ALA A 222 -5.99 -7.02 -12.43
C ALA A 222 -6.43 -5.89 -13.37
N PHE A 223 -6.11 -6.00 -14.64
CA PHE A 223 -6.52 -5.05 -15.68
C PHE A 223 -6.80 -5.80 -16.99
N ASP A 224 -7.87 -5.42 -17.68
CA ASP A 224 -8.19 -6.00 -18.99
C ASP A 224 -7.51 -5.18 -20.10
N GLY A 225 -6.24 -5.50 -20.37
CA GLY A 225 -5.43 -4.81 -21.36
C GLY A 225 -3.94 -4.78 -21.03
N ASN A 226 -3.23 -3.79 -21.57
CA ASN A 226 -1.82 -3.62 -21.27
C ASN A 226 -1.61 -2.91 -19.92
N MET A 227 -1.04 -3.61 -18.95
CA MET A 227 -0.84 -3.11 -17.59
C MET A 227 0.02 -1.83 -17.55
N MET A 228 1.09 -1.75 -18.33
CA MET A 228 1.95 -0.55 -18.38
C MET A 228 1.19 0.66 -18.92
N THR A 229 0.22 0.47 -19.82
CA THR A 229 -0.67 1.56 -20.26
C THR A 229 -1.53 2.06 -19.12
N ALA A 230 -2.12 1.17 -18.33
CA ALA A 230 -2.92 1.55 -17.17
C ALA A 230 -2.06 2.27 -16.11
N VAL A 231 -0.84 1.81 -15.89
CA VAL A 231 0.13 2.47 -14.98
C VAL A 231 0.46 3.88 -15.47
N ALA A 232 0.75 4.04 -16.77
CA ALA A 232 1.03 5.36 -17.37
C ALA A 232 -0.16 6.32 -17.30
N ASP A 233 -1.38 5.82 -17.53
CA ASP A 233 -2.59 6.62 -17.40
C ASP A 233 -2.87 7.02 -15.95
N SER A 234 -2.59 6.14 -15.00
CA SER A 234 -2.77 6.38 -13.57
C SER A 234 -1.86 7.49 -13.05
N ILE A 235 -0.56 7.43 -13.34
CA ILE A 235 0.35 8.49 -12.90
C ILE A 235 0.03 9.81 -13.59
N ARG A 236 -0.33 9.79 -14.88
CA ARG A 236 -0.74 10.99 -15.62
C ARG A 236 -1.95 11.64 -14.96
N PHE A 237 -2.98 10.89 -14.62
CA PHE A 237 -4.16 11.41 -13.92
C PHE A 237 -3.79 12.11 -12.62
N LEU A 238 -2.95 11.48 -11.79
CA LEU A 238 -2.52 12.06 -10.50
C LEU A 238 -1.76 13.38 -10.68
N VAL A 239 -0.87 13.45 -11.67
CA VAL A 239 -0.06 14.64 -11.95
C VAL A 239 -0.90 15.77 -12.58
N ASP A 240 -1.71 15.45 -13.60
CA ASP A 240 -2.52 16.43 -14.31
C ASP A 240 -3.58 17.10 -13.42
N ASN A 241 -4.04 16.40 -12.40
CA ASN A 241 -4.99 16.91 -11.41
C ASN A 241 -4.32 17.51 -10.16
N GLY A 242 -2.98 17.60 -10.12
CA GLY A 242 -2.25 18.18 -9.00
C GLY A 242 -2.39 17.39 -7.70
N LEU A 243 -2.61 16.09 -7.77
CA LEU A 243 -2.82 15.19 -6.62
C LEU A 243 -1.52 14.59 -6.10
N GLY A 244 -0.55 14.38 -6.98
CA GLY A 244 0.77 13.85 -6.66
C GLY A 244 1.87 14.54 -7.48
N ARG A 245 3.13 14.26 -7.15
CA ARG A 245 4.28 14.77 -7.89
C ARG A 245 5.16 13.63 -8.39
N THR A 246 5.70 13.82 -9.59
CA THR A 246 6.76 12.97 -10.15
C THR A 246 8.09 13.20 -9.42
N ARG A 247 9.06 12.36 -9.70
CA ARG A 247 10.46 12.63 -9.37
C ARG A 247 10.97 13.88 -10.11
N GLU A 248 11.91 14.59 -9.50
CA GLU A 248 12.58 15.75 -10.11
C GLU A 248 13.61 15.33 -11.17
#